data_33ee7d89e1545ce69d8a0331ca2575a6
#
_entry.id   33ee7d89e1545ce69d8a0331ca2575a6
#
_cell.length_a   1.000
_cell.length_b   1.000
_cell.length_c   1.000
_cell.angle_alpha   90.00
_cell.angle_beta   90.00
_cell.angle_gamma   90.00
#
_symmetry.space_group_name_H-M   'P 1'
#
loop_
_entity.id
_entity.type
_entity.pdbx_description
1 polymer ?
#
loop_
_entity_poly.entity_id
_entity_poly.type
_entity_poly.pdbx_seq_one_letter_code
_entity_poly.pdbx_strand_id
1 'polypeptide(L)'
;MLIDLNLVSDTLKLKSYDICICGSGPAGITLAKTLAAKGNTVALLEGGSLAYTEESQALYEGNSTGINDWDAVKNCRLRFFGGTSNHWSGLCSYFDDTDFEVRAD
;
A
#
# COMPACT_ATOMS: atom_id res chain seq x y z
N MET A 1 -7.47 -9.26 -13.51
CA MET A 1 -7.46 -10.62 -12.94
C MET A 1 -6.91 -10.51 -11.52
N LEU A 2 -7.59 -11.08 -10.54
CA LEU A 2 -7.12 -11.19 -9.14
C LEU A 2 -6.53 -12.58 -8.95
N ILE A 3 -5.39 -12.66 -8.27
CA ILE A 3 -4.71 -13.92 -7.94
C ILE A 3 -4.35 -13.87 -6.46
N ASP A 4 -4.82 -14.84 -5.70
CA ASP A 4 -4.36 -15.07 -4.33
C ASP A 4 -3.15 -16.01 -4.37
N LEU A 5 -1.98 -15.47 -4.04
CA LEU A 5 -0.73 -16.22 -4.10
C LEU A 5 -0.63 -17.32 -3.04
N ASN A 6 -1.44 -17.25 -1.97
CA ASN A 6 -1.50 -18.32 -0.97
C ASN A 6 -2.22 -19.59 -1.49
N LEU A 7 -3.05 -19.43 -2.51
CA LEU A 7 -3.82 -20.52 -3.11
C LEU A 7 -3.16 -21.12 -4.34
N VAL A 8 -2.01 -20.58 -4.73
CA VAL A 8 -1.34 -20.97 -5.94
C VAL A 8 -0.19 -21.92 -5.62
N SER A 9 -0.20 -23.10 -6.23
CA SER A 9 0.91 -24.05 -6.15
C SER A 9 2.12 -23.56 -6.99
N ASP A 10 3.33 -24.04 -6.66
CA ASP A 10 4.64 -23.68 -7.23
C ASP A 10 4.77 -23.71 -8.77
N THR A 11 3.74 -24.10 -9.46
CA THR A 11 3.72 -24.23 -10.93
C THR A 11 3.25 -22.97 -11.67
N LEU A 12 2.96 -21.88 -10.96
CA LEU A 12 2.61 -20.63 -11.62
C LEU A 12 3.83 -20.09 -12.37
N LYS A 13 3.81 -20.24 -13.68
CA LYS A 13 4.66 -19.45 -14.56
C LYS A 13 4.19 -18.01 -14.41
N LEU A 14 4.91 -17.21 -13.62
CA LEU A 14 4.67 -15.79 -13.51
C LEU A 14 4.69 -15.21 -14.92
N LYS A 15 3.59 -14.59 -15.31
CA LYS A 15 3.58 -13.81 -16.55
C LYS A 15 4.57 -12.67 -16.39
N SER A 16 5.25 -12.34 -17.46
CA SER A 16 6.03 -11.11 -17.50
C SER A 16 5.08 -9.91 -17.52
N TYR A 17 5.41 -8.92 -16.73
CA TYR A 17 4.71 -7.63 -16.68
C TYR A 17 5.71 -6.52 -16.98
N ASP A 18 5.25 -5.45 -17.62
CA ASP A 18 6.09 -4.29 -17.90
C ASP A 18 6.41 -3.53 -16.61
N ILE A 19 5.45 -3.50 -15.68
CA ILE A 19 5.54 -2.72 -14.45
C ILE A 19 4.99 -3.54 -13.28
N CYS A 20 5.73 -3.51 -12.16
CA CYS A 20 5.28 -4.05 -10.88
C CYS A 20 5.14 -2.91 -9.87
N ILE A 21 3.98 -2.83 -9.24
CA ILE A 21 3.65 -1.84 -8.21
C ILE A 21 3.39 -2.58 -6.90
N CYS A 22 4.08 -2.19 -5.83
CA CYS A 22 3.90 -2.77 -4.51
C CYS A 22 3.01 -1.87 -3.66
N GLY A 23 1.90 -2.43 -3.20
CA GLY A 23 0.90 -1.78 -2.37
C GLY A 23 -0.32 -1.28 -3.13
N SER A 24 -1.49 -1.70 -2.68
CA SER A 24 -2.79 -1.36 -3.25
C SER A 24 -3.48 -0.22 -2.50
N GLY A 25 -2.73 0.68 -1.90
CA GLY A 25 -3.25 1.95 -1.39
C GLY A 25 -3.66 2.89 -2.54
N PRO A 26 -4.22 4.08 -2.23
CA PRO A 26 -4.71 5.03 -3.25
C PRO A 26 -3.69 5.37 -4.32
N ALA A 27 -2.44 5.58 -3.93
CA ALA A 27 -1.34 5.89 -4.85
C ALA A 27 -1.07 4.72 -5.82
N GLY A 28 -0.94 3.50 -5.27
CA GLY A 28 -0.66 2.30 -6.08
C GLY A 28 -1.80 1.99 -7.05
N ILE A 29 -3.05 2.07 -6.60
CA ILE A 29 -4.22 1.85 -7.45
C ILE A 29 -4.30 2.90 -8.55
N THR A 30 -4.09 4.17 -8.22
CA THR A 30 -4.15 5.27 -9.20
C THR A 30 -3.06 5.10 -10.26
N LEU A 31 -1.83 4.80 -9.82
CA LEU A 31 -0.70 4.56 -10.72
C LEU A 31 -0.97 3.34 -11.62
N ALA A 32 -1.43 2.23 -11.05
CA ALA A 32 -1.75 1.01 -11.80
C ALA A 32 -2.80 1.28 -12.89
N LYS A 33 -3.89 1.97 -12.54
CA LYS A 33 -4.93 2.35 -13.52
C LYS A 33 -4.39 3.25 -14.61
N THR A 34 -3.60 4.25 -14.24
CA THR A 34 -3.03 5.22 -15.19
C THR A 34 -2.08 4.54 -16.19
N LEU A 35 -1.21 3.67 -15.70
CA LEU A 35 -0.24 2.97 -16.54
C LEU A 35 -0.91 1.91 -17.42
N ALA A 36 -1.88 1.18 -16.89
CA ALA A 36 -2.67 0.24 -17.68
C ALA A 36 -3.45 0.93 -18.80
N ALA A 37 -4.01 2.12 -18.54
CA ALA A 37 -4.69 2.92 -19.57
C ALA A 37 -3.75 3.40 -20.68
N LYS A 38 -2.44 3.46 -20.42
CA LYS A 38 -1.40 3.75 -21.41
C LYS A 38 -0.91 2.52 -22.17
N GLY A 39 -1.51 1.35 -21.97
CA GLY A 39 -1.21 0.12 -22.67
C GLY A 39 -0.15 -0.77 -22.01
N ASN A 40 0.34 -0.43 -20.82
CA ASN A 40 1.28 -1.28 -20.10
C ASN A 40 0.56 -2.46 -19.43
N THR A 41 1.24 -3.60 -19.36
CA THR A 41 0.84 -4.71 -18.50
C THR A 41 1.36 -4.45 -17.10
N VAL A 42 0.44 -4.34 -16.12
CA VAL A 42 0.78 -3.94 -14.75
C VAL A 42 0.43 -5.05 -13.77
N ALA A 43 1.40 -5.43 -12.92
CA ALA A 43 1.17 -6.22 -11.73
C ALA A 43 1.05 -5.29 -10.53
N LEU A 44 -0.09 -5.33 -9.83
CA LEU A 44 -0.27 -4.66 -8.55
C LEU A 44 -0.23 -5.71 -7.45
N LEU A 45 0.77 -5.64 -6.60
CA LEU A 45 0.97 -6.56 -5.47
C LEU A 45 0.46 -5.93 -4.18
N GLU A 46 -0.26 -6.71 -3.40
CA GLU A 46 -0.72 -6.34 -2.06
C GLU A 46 -0.24 -7.37 -1.04
N GLY A 47 0.30 -6.90 0.06
CA GLY A 47 0.81 -7.77 1.13
C GLY A 47 -0.26 -8.30 2.07
N GLY A 48 -1.43 -7.64 2.12
CA GLY A 48 -2.59 -8.10 2.85
C GLY A 48 -3.59 -8.82 1.96
N SER A 49 -4.72 -9.24 2.53
CA SER A 49 -5.82 -9.83 1.77
C SER A 49 -6.82 -8.78 1.27
N LEU A 50 -7.93 -9.19 0.67
CA LEU A 50 -9.00 -8.29 0.25
C LEU A 50 -9.75 -7.64 1.43
N ALA A 51 -9.71 -8.29 2.58
CA ALA A 51 -10.32 -7.81 3.82
C ALA A 51 -9.26 -7.72 4.93
N TYR A 52 -9.56 -6.93 5.95
CA TYR A 52 -8.73 -6.86 7.16
C TYR A 52 -8.61 -8.23 7.82
N THR A 53 -7.40 -8.57 8.26
CA THR A 53 -7.12 -9.72 9.13
C THR A 53 -6.10 -9.33 10.19
N GLU A 54 -6.30 -9.81 11.41
CA GLU A 54 -5.36 -9.58 12.51
C GLU A 54 -3.96 -10.12 12.20
N GLU A 55 -3.88 -11.27 11.53
CA GLU A 55 -2.63 -11.89 11.13
C GLU A 55 -1.83 -10.99 10.18
N SER A 56 -2.48 -10.42 9.17
CA SER A 56 -1.84 -9.48 8.27
C SER A 56 -1.43 -8.20 8.99
N GLN A 57 -2.29 -7.66 9.85
CA GLN A 57 -2.04 -6.42 10.58
C GLN A 57 -0.90 -6.57 11.58
N ALA A 58 -0.73 -7.75 12.19
CA ALA A 58 0.35 -8.02 13.14
C ALA A 58 1.76 -7.85 12.52
N LEU A 59 1.89 -7.94 11.20
CA LEU A 59 3.16 -7.68 10.51
C LEU A 59 3.60 -6.20 10.56
N TYR A 60 2.75 -5.32 11.03
CA TYR A 60 3.10 -3.92 11.34
C TYR A 60 3.53 -3.70 12.80
N GLU A 61 3.63 -4.76 13.60
CA GLU A 61 4.19 -4.66 14.95
C GLU A 61 5.67 -4.30 14.87
N GLY A 62 6.07 -3.39 15.73
CA GLY A 62 7.45 -2.92 15.80
C GLY A 62 7.62 -1.92 16.93
N ASN A 63 8.86 -1.61 17.25
CA ASN A 63 9.19 -0.60 18.25
C ASN A 63 9.34 0.77 17.57
N SER A 64 8.67 1.77 18.13
CA SER A 64 8.89 3.16 17.77
C SER A 64 9.95 3.76 18.69
N THR A 65 10.91 4.51 18.10
CA THR A 65 11.91 5.28 18.86
C THR A 65 11.84 6.74 18.42
N GLY A 66 11.85 7.67 19.37
CA GLY A 66 11.80 9.09 19.08
C GLY A 66 10.88 9.87 20.02
N ILE A 67 10.56 11.10 19.64
CA ILE A 67 9.76 12.03 20.45
C ILE A 67 8.30 11.56 20.61
N ASN A 68 7.80 10.82 19.64
CA ASN A 68 6.43 10.30 19.65
C ASN A 68 6.46 8.81 19.96
N ASP A 69 6.17 8.48 21.20
CA ASP A 69 6.01 7.10 21.69
C ASP A 69 4.65 6.53 21.23
N TRP A 70 4.42 6.57 19.93
CA TRP A 70 3.21 5.99 19.36
C TRP A 70 3.57 4.58 18.86
N ASP A 71 2.79 3.62 19.26
CA ASP A 71 2.68 2.31 18.56
C ASP A 71 2.16 2.52 17.12
N ALA A 72 2.86 3.40 16.41
CA ALA A 72 2.27 4.20 15.38
C ALA A 72 1.95 3.39 14.13
N VAL A 73 2.82 2.46 13.73
CA VAL A 73 2.65 1.82 12.42
C VAL A 73 1.44 0.90 12.44
N LYS A 74 1.31 0.04 13.44
CA LYS A 74 0.20 -0.90 13.58
C LYS A 74 -1.14 -0.19 13.72
N ASN A 75 -1.19 0.93 14.45
CA ASN A 75 -2.44 1.64 14.76
C ASN A 75 -2.82 2.69 13.70
N CYS A 76 -1.83 3.20 12.94
CA CYS A 76 -2.04 4.26 11.94
C CYS A 76 -2.06 3.75 10.50
N ARG A 77 -1.74 2.47 10.24
CA ARG A 77 -1.65 1.89 8.91
C ARG A 77 -2.49 0.62 8.85
N LEU A 78 -3.17 0.43 7.74
CA LEU A 78 -3.95 -0.78 7.48
C LEU A 78 -3.28 -1.60 6.38
N ARG A 79 -3.16 -2.91 6.61
CA ARG A 79 -2.48 -3.84 5.73
C ARG A 79 -3.47 -4.78 5.06
N PHE A 80 -4.23 -4.24 4.10
CA PHE A 80 -5.13 -4.98 3.21
C PHE A 80 -5.48 -4.11 2.00
N PHE A 81 -6.21 -4.66 1.04
CA PHE A 81 -6.57 -3.99 -0.20
C PHE A 81 -7.20 -2.60 0.04
N GLY A 82 -6.65 -1.58 -0.60
CA GLY A 82 -7.01 -0.17 -0.39
C GLY A 82 -6.19 0.53 0.70
N GLY A 83 -5.50 -0.25 1.55
CA GLY A 83 -4.63 0.29 2.61
C GLY A 83 -5.34 1.20 3.59
N THR A 84 -4.61 2.16 4.12
CA THR A 84 -5.09 3.08 5.17
C THR A 84 -6.23 3.99 4.71
N SER A 85 -6.49 4.12 3.39
CA SER A 85 -7.66 4.85 2.90
C SER A 85 -9.01 4.23 3.30
N ASN A 86 -9.01 3.01 3.80
CA ASN A 86 -10.19 2.38 4.38
C ASN A 86 -10.53 2.93 5.79
N HIS A 87 -9.68 3.79 6.33
CA HIS A 87 -9.76 4.28 7.71
C HIS A 87 -9.42 5.79 7.74
N TRP A 88 -10.25 6.62 7.15
CA TRP A 88 -10.02 8.05 7.07
C TRP A 88 -11.29 8.86 7.30
N SER A 89 -11.12 10.10 7.71
CA SER A 89 -12.24 11.00 8.03
C SER A 89 -12.87 11.70 6.82
N GLY A 90 -12.35 11.46 5.62
CA GLY A 90 -12.84 12.09 4.39
C GLY A 90 -12.22 13.47 4.09
N LEU A 91 -11.28 13.94 4.90
CA LEU A 91 -10.58 15.20 4.65
C LEU A 91 -9.39 14.98 3.72
N CYS A 92 -9.33 15.77 2.66
CA CYS A 92 -8.19 15.83 1.75
C CYS A 92 -7.66 17.25 1.70
N SER A 93 -6.34 17.38 1.65
CA SER A 93 -5.65 18.65 1.43
C SER A 93 -4.58 18.45 0.36
N TYR A 94 -4.29 19.50 -0.37
CA TYR A 94 -3.10 19.54 -1.21
C TYR A 94 -1.87 19.82 -0.34
N PHE A 95 -0.73 19.30 -0.75
CA PHE A 95 0.55 19.81 -0.26
C PHE A 95 0.71 21.25 -0.73
N ASP A 96 1.29 22.09 0.11
CA ASP A 96 1.73 23.41 -0.28
C ASP A 96 3.26 23.47 -0.46
N ASP A 97 3.77 24.60 -0.92
CA ASP A 97 5.19 24.74 -1.22
C ASP A 97 6.06 24.53 0.03
N THR A 98 5.55 24.87 1.21
CA THR A 98 6.28 24.71 2.48
C THR A 98 6.46 23.26 2.91
N ASP A 99 5.65 22.34 2.39
CA ASP A 99 5.79 20.90 2.66
C ASP A 99 7.05 20.31 1.98
N PHE A 100 7.57 21.00 0.97
CA PHE A 100 8.73 20.57 0.18
C PHE A 100 9.99 21.37 0.49
N GLU A 101 9.92 22.39 1.35
CA GLU A 101 11.07 23.15 1.77
C GLU A 101 11.95 22.38 2.74
N VAL A 102 13.28 22.55 2.58
CA VAL A 102 14.24 22.02 3.56
C VAL A 102 14.11 22.85 4.83
N ARG A 103 13.60 22.26 5.89
CA ARG A 103 13.55 22.89 7.21
C ARG A 103 14.94 22.84 7.83
N ALA A 104 15.44 24.01 8.27
CA ALA A 104 16.61 24.05 9.12
C ALA A 104 16.21 23.55 10.51
N ASP A 105 16.82 22.47 10.95
CA ASP A 105 16.70 21.95 12.32
C ASP A 105 17.38 22.89 13.32
#